data_6840993e654ce78bea692bba2ad786f8
#
_entry.id   6840993e654ce78bea692bba2ad786f8
#
_cell.length_a   1.000
_cell.length_b   1.000
_cell.length_c   1.000
_cell.angle_alpha   90.00
_cell.angle_beta   90.00
_cell.angle_gamma   90.00
#
_symmetry.space_group_name_H-M   'P 1'
#
loop_
_entity.id
_entity.type
_entity.pdbx_description
1 polymer ?
#
loop_
_entity_poly.entity_id
_entity_poly.type
_entity_poly.pdbx_seq_one_letter_code
_entity_poly.pdbx_strand_id
1 'polypeptide(L)'
;GAGYAARVLALASSHFASAERQFRFPLAYGNQRPQSTTWTVTGCGCVMIEGNEKNEGKDGRRAKENASESLKNAGQEKLHPKFQPCISAATPGKIVDMQMRDSMNMGAAMAVAAVDTILQNFRDFNRKPSDYDRIITGDLGMVGKEILLDFMREAGQDISSIHMDCGIEMFDPKTQDTHSGGSGCGCSAAVLCGYILPKIQAGEWKRVLFVPTGALLSQISFNEGQNVPGIAHGVVLEGKESFGE
;
A
#
# COMPACT_ATOMS: atom_id res chain seq x y z
N GLY A 1 -8.16 -15.87 -10.27
CA GLY A 1 -6.93 -16.25 -10.99
C GLY A 1 -5.94 -17.06 -10.18
N ALA A 2 -5.63 -16.66 -8.95
CA ALA A 2 -4.59 -17.32 -8.14
C ALA A 2 -4.90 -18.79 -7.78
N GLY A 3 -6.14 -19.22 -7.87
CA GLY A 3 -6.54 -20.63 -7.60
C GLY A 3 -6.15 -21.62 -8.70
N TYR A 4 -5.73 -21.12 -9.87
CA TYR A 4 -5.37 -21.98 -11.02
C TYR A 4 -3.90 -21.83 -11.44
N ALA A 5 -3.17 -20.90 -10.86
CA ALA A 5 -1.76 -20.67 -11.18
C ALA A 5 -0.91 -20.88 -9.94
N ALA A 6 0.16 -21.68 -10.06
CA ALA A 6 1.13 -21.86 -8.98
C ALA A 6 1.82 -20.54 -8.60
N ARG A 7 1.84 -19.57 -9.53
CA ARG A 7 2.49 -18.26 -9.38
C ARG A 7 1.66 -17.16 -10.03
N VAL A 8 1.59 -16.02 -9.36
CA VAL A 8 0.94 -14.81 -9.87
C VAL A 8 1.93 -13.65 -9.77
N LEU A 9 2.10 -12.92 -10.86
CA LEU A 9 2.86 -11.68 -10.87
C LEU A 9 1.91 -10.52 -10.57
N ALA A 10 2.12 -9.84 -9.45
CA ALA A 10 1.39 -8.63 -9.09
C ALA A 10 2.28 -7.41 -9.39
N LEU A 11 1.81 -6.54 -10.27
CA LEU A 11 2.51 -5.34 -10.72
C LEU A 11 1.63 -4.11 -10.49
N ALA A 12 2.19 -3.07 -9.92
CA ALA A 12 1.57 -1.75 -9.89
C ALA A 12 2.59 -0.67 -10.24
N SER A 13 2.16 0.30 -11.04
CA SER A 13 2.99 1.43 -11.45
C SER A 13 2.16 2.69 -11.57
N SER A 14 2.76 3.82 -11.30
CA SER A 14 2.22 5.13 -11.60
C SER A 14 3.28 6.01 -12.25
N HIS A 15 2.82 7.01 -12.99
CA HIS A 15 3.67 7.92 -13.73
C HIS A 15 3.16 9.35 -13.59
N PHE A 16 4.07 10.25 -13.29
CA PHE A 16 3.79 11.66 -13.26
C PHE A 16 3.73 12.23 -14.69
N ALA A 17 2.53 12.52 -15.16
CA ALA A 17 2.34 13.05 -16.51
C ALA A 17 2.67 14.55 -16.58
N SER A 18 3.11 15.02 -17.75
CA SER A 18 3.38 16.44 -17.98
C SER A 18 2.16 17.34 -17.76
N ALA A 19 0.95 16.81 -17.99
CA ALA A 19 -0.30 17.50 -17.70
C ALA A 19 -0.50 17.72 -16.19
N GLU A 20 -0.17 16.75 -15.34
CA GLU A 20 -0.18 16.92 -13.88
C GLU A 20 0.82 17.99 -13.46
N ARG A 21 1.97 18.05 -14.11
CA ARG A 21 2.98 19.05 -13.85
C ARG A 21 2.47 20.47 -14.08
N GLN A 22 1.64 20.70 -15.09
CA GLN A 22 1.05 22.01 -15.35
C GLN A 22 0.06 22.45 -14.26
N PHE A 23 -0.64 21.49 -13.64
CA PHE A 23 -1.61 21.75 -12.59
C PHE A 23 -1.01 21.72 -11.17
N ARG A 24 0.01 20.90 -10.94
CA ARG A 24 0.60 20.67 -9.62
C ARG A 24 1.90 21.41 -9.40
N PHE A 25 2.69 21.62 -10.42
CA PHE A 25 3.72 22.65 -10.35
C PHE A 25 3.07 23.98 -10.57
N PRO A 26 3.24 24.81 -9.62
CA PRO A 26 2.94 26.16 -9.85
C PRO A 26 4.08 26.69 -10.64
N LEU A 27 3.96 26.61 -11.71
CA LEU A 27 4.36 27.77 -12.43
C LEU A 27 4.41 28.93 -11.42
N ALA A 28 4.13 30.15 -11.76
CA ALA A 28 4.03 31.26 -10.82
C ALA A 28 3.00 31.09 -9.67
N TYR A 29 2.27 30.00 -9.58
CA TYR A 29 1.10 29.83 -8.69
C TYR A 29 1.20 28.67 -7.69
N GLY A 30 2.39 28.19 -7.35
CA GLY A 30 2.64 27.07 -6.52
C GLY A 30 2.02 26.94 -5.20
N ASN A 31 2.01 28.04 -4.61
CA ASN A 31 1.43 28.16 -3.29
C ASN A 31 -0.11 28.16 -3.31
N GLN A 32 -0.73 28.07 -4.49
CA GLN A 32 -2.20 28.02 -4.61
C GLN A 32 -2.76 26.60 -4.54
N ARG A 33 -1.92 25.58 -4.55
CA ARG A 33 -2.37 24.21 -4.30
C ARG A 33 -2.84 24.07 -2.85
N PRO A 34 -4.00 23.44 -2.59
CA PRO A 34 -4.38 23.12 -1.23
C PRO A 34 -3.33 22.24 -0.54
N GLN A 35 -3.17 22.41 0.76
CA GLN A 35 -2.24 21.60 1.57
C GLN A 35 -2.62 20.11 1.60
N SER A 36 -3.86 19.78 1.27
CA SER A 36 -4.35 18.39 1.13
C SER A 36 -3.88 17.68 -0.13
N THR A 37 -3.32 18.39 -1.11
CA THR A 37 -2.87 17.75 -2.36
C THR A 37 -1.62 16.90 -2.16
N THR A 38 -1.53 15.84 -2.98
CA THR A 38 -0.39 14.94 -3.04
C THR A 38 0.24 14.96 -4.43
N TRP A 39 1.45 14.45 -4.54
CA TRP A 39 2.17 14.31 -5.82
C TRP A 39 2.12 12.87 -6.30
N THR A 40 1.71 12.66 -7.54
CA THR A 40 1.81 11.34 -8.16
C THR A 40 3.27 10.91 -8.26
N VAL A 41 3.61 9.79 -7.64
CA VAL A 41 4.95 9.21 -7.67
C VAL A 41 5.15 8.48 -9.00
N THR A 42 6.22 8.81 -9.71
CA THR A 42 6.69 7.96 -10.81
C THR A 42 7.45 6.79 -10.21
N GLY A 43 6.86 5.62 -10.25
CA GLY A 43 7.44 4.43 -9.65
C GLY A 43 6.65 3.18 -9.99
N CYS A 44 7.24 2.05 -9.68
CA CYS A 44 6.60 0.76 -9.83
C CYS A 44 7.08 -0.22 -8.76
N GLY A 45 6.29 -1.24 -8.52
CA GLY A 45 6.65 -2.40 -7.72
C GLY A 45 6.10 -3.66 -8.37
N CYS A 46 6.85 -4.74 -8.26
CA CYS A 46 6.46 -6.04 -8.79
C CYS A 46 6.81 -7.11 -7.78
N VAL A 47 5.84 -7.93 -7.42
CA VAL A 47 6.02 -9.08 -6.54
C VAL A 47 5.48 -10.34 -7.20
N MET A 48 6.20 -11.44 -7.02
CA MET A 48 5.70 -12.76 -7.39
C MET A 48 5.07 -13.40 -6.15
N ILE A 49 3.80 -13.78 -6.28
CA ILE A 49 3.05 -14.47 -5.23
C ILE A 49 2.95 -15.93 -5.62
N GLU A 50 3.41 -16.82 -4.74
CA GLU A 50 3.33 -18.27 -4.91
C GLU A 50 2.36 -18.85 -3.89
N GLY A 51 1.60 -19.88 -4.31
CA GLY A 51 0.76 -20.66 -3.40
C GLY A 51 1.64 -21.46 -2.44
N ASN A 52 1.25 -21.51 -1.17
CA ASN A 52 1.96 -22.32 -0.15
C ASN A 52 1.37 -23.73 -0.15
N GLU A 53 1.54 -24.46 -1.24
CA GLU A 53 1.07 -25.85 -1.33
C GLU A 53 2.06 -26.78 -0.63
N LYS A 54 1.60 -27.43 0.43
CA LYS A 54 2.31 -28.59 1.05
C LYS A 54 2.33 -29.83 0.13
N ASN A 55 1.67 -29.76 -1.04
CA ASN A 55 1.63 -30.82 -2.04
C ASN A 55 2.27 -30.35 -3.35
N GLU A 56 3.58 -30.21 -3.36
CA GLU A 56 4.30 -30.02 -4.63
C GLU A 56 4.30 -31.34 -5.43
N GLY A 57 3.45 -31.40 -6.45
CA GLY A 57 3.63 -32.35 -7.54
C GLY A 57 4.97 -32.12 -8.25
N LYS A 58 5.50 -33.13 -8.94
CA LYS A 58 6.82 -33.08 -9.63
C LYS A 58 7.04 -31.85 -10.52
N ASP A 59 5.97 -31.20 -11.01
CA ASP A 59 6.04 -30.00 -11.85
C ASP A 59 6.42 -28.73 -11.07
N GLY A 60 6.06 -28.59 -9.79
CA GLY A 60 6.43 -27.46 -8.95
C GLY A 60 7.94 -27.40 -8.62
N ARG A 61 8.56 -28.58 -8.42
CA ARG A 61 10.02 -28.68 -8.18
C ARG A 61 10.83 -28.24 -9.38
N ARG A 62 10.45 -28.70 -10.58
CA ARG A 62 11.13 -28.37 -11.85
C ARG A 62 11.06 -26.87 -12.18
N ALA A 63 9.95 -26.18 -11.80
CA ALA A 63 9.81 -24.74 -11.96
C ALA A 63 10.70 -23.94 -11.00
N LYS A 64 10.90 -24.43 -9.77
CA LYS A 64 11.84 -23.82 -8.79
C LYS A 64 13.29 -23.96 -9.22
N GLU A 65 13.68 -25.12 -9.74
CA GLU A 65 15.03 -25.36 -10.26
C GLU A 65 15.35 -24.42 -11.43
N ASN A 66 14.46 -24.30 -12.41
CA ASN A 66 14.62 -23.41 -13.56
C ASN A 66 14.70 -21.90 -13.16
N ALA A 67 13.91 -21.47 -12.16
CA ALA A 67 13.96 -20.10 -11.66
C ALA A 67 15.27 -19.83 -10.89
N SER A 68 15.77 -20.81 -10.14
CA SER A 68 17.03 -20.69 -9.40
C SER A 68 18.24 -20.65 -10.35
N GLU A 69 18.16 -21.32 -11.47
CA GLU A 69 19.21 -21.33 -12.51
C GLU A 69 19.24 -20.00 -13.29
N SER A 70 18.07 -19.42 -13.60
CA SER A 70 17.96 -18.11 -14.24
C SER A 70 18.50 -16.98 -13.35
N LEU A 71 18.30 -17.05 -12.03
CA LEU A 71 18.82 -16.08 -11.07
C LEU A 71 20.33 -16.19 -10.85
N LYS A 72 20.90 -17.41 -10.89
CA LYS A 72 22.35 -17.63 -10.85
C LYS A 72 23.07 -17.00 -12.04
N ASN A 73 22.46 -17.04 -13.21
CA ASN A 73 23.00 -16.45 -14.42
C ASN A 73 22.96 -14.93 -14.44
N ALA A 74 22.17 -14.29 -13.58
CA ALA A 74 22.07 -12.83 -13.45
C ALA A 74 23.07 -12.20 -12.48
N GLY A 75 24.00 -12.98 -11.92
CA GLY A 75 25.07 -12.47 -11.04
C GLY A 75 24.59 -11.89 -9.70
N GLN A 76 23.35 -12.15 -9.30
CA GLN A 76 22.84 -11.74 -7.99
C GLN A 76 23.23 -12.79 -6.94
N GLU A 77 24.04 -12.37 -5.96
CA GLU A 77 24.25 -13.16 -4.75
C GLU A 77 22.89 -13.49 -4.12
N LYS A 78 22.65 -14.76 -3.82
CA LYS A 78 21.45 -15.18 -3.10
C LYS A 78 21.50 -14.57 -1.71
N LEU A 79 20.84 -13.41 -1.53
CA LEU A 79 20.40 -13.03 -0.20
C LEU A 79 19.36 -14.09 0.22
N HIS A 80 19.74 -14.97 1.14
CA HIS A 80 18.78 -15.83 1.83
C HIS A 80 18.17 -15.01 2.94
N PRO A 81 16.94 -14.46 2.75
CA PRO A 81 16.33 -13.67 3.79
C PRO A 81 16.06 -14.55 5.00
N LYS A 82 16.28 -14.01 6.20
CA LYS A 82 16.00 -14.72 7.44
C LYS A 82 14.53 -15.13 7.55
N PHE A 83 13.65 -14.28 7.01
CA PHE A 83 12.22 -14.52 6.97
C PHE A 83 11.67 -14.37 5.54
N GLN A 84 10.73 -15.25 5.19
CA GLN A 84 9.97 -15.17 3.95
C GLN A 84 8.66 -14.41 4.21
N PRO A 85 8.42 -13.25 3.57
CA PRO A 85 7.13 -12.58 3.67
C PRO A 85 6.01 -13.44 3.09
N CYS A 86 4.90 -13.57 3.81
CA CYS A 86 3.74 -14.29 3.35
C CYS A 86 2.45 -13.50 3.62
N ILE A 87 1.45 -13.68 2.78
CA ILE A 87 0.09 -13.19 3.01
C ILE A 87 -0.60 -14.20 3.93
N SER A 88 -0.92 -13.77 5.17
CA SER A 88 -1.59 -14.62 6.15
C SER A 88 -3.08 -14.38 6.23
N ALA A 89 -3.55 -13.19 5.83
CA ALA A 89 -4.95 -12.83 5.82
C ALA A 89 -5.22 -11.69 4.83
N ALA A 90 -6.46 -11.58 4.38
CA ALA A 90 -6.92 -10.47 3.54
C ALA A 90 -8.33 -10.05 3.96
N THR A 91 -8.57 -8.74 3.96
CA THR A 91 -9.87 -8.12 4.22
C THR A 91 -10.28 -7.32 2.98
N PRO A 92 -11.21 -7.85 2.18
CA PRO A 92 -11.78 -7.07 1.09
C PRO A 92 -12.52 -5.85 1.65
N GLY A 93 -12.15 -4.67 1.20
CA GLY A 93 -12.85 -3.44 1.59
C GLY A 93 -14.08 -3.20 0.75
N LYS A 94 -14.95 -2.35 1.24
CA LYS A 94 -16.13 -1.83 0.54
C LYS A 94 -15.91 -0.38 0.11
N ILE A 95 -16.71 0.07 -0.85
CA ILE A 95 -16.79 1.48 -1.22
C ILE A 95 -17.49 2.24 -0.09
N VAL A 96 -16.86 3.32 0.36
CA VAL A 96 -17.41 4.22 1.39
C VAL A 96 -17.58 5.61 0.76
N ASP A 97 -18.79 6.12 0.79
CA ASP A 97 -19.11 7.46 0.29
C ASP A 97 -19.57 8.36 1.46
N MET A 98 -18.72 9.31 1.83
CA MET A 98 -19.01 10.33 2.83
C MET A 98 -19.52 11.64 2.20
N GLN A 99 -20.00 11.57 0.96
CA GLN A 99 -20.48 12.72 0.19
C GLN A 99 -19.40 13.80 -0.01
N MET A 100 -18.13 13.42 0.03
CA MET A 100 -17.01 14.29 -0.24
C MET A 100 -17.04 14.72 -1.71
N ARG A 101 -16.95 16.04 -1.96
CA ARG A 101 -16.91 16.60 -3.32
C ARG A 101 -15.59 17.26 -3.67
N ASP A 102 -14.74 17.47 -2.69
CA ASP A 102 -13.43 18.09 -2.90
C ASP A 102 -12.44 17.08 -3.50
N SER A 103 -12.28 17.14 -4.82
CA SER A 103 -11.34 16.31 -5.58
C SER A 103 -9.86 16.61 -5.25
N MET A 104 -9.59 17.74 -4.59
CA MET A 104 -8.24 18.12 -4.18
C MET A 104 -7.88 17.58 -2.78
N ASN A 105 -8.83 16.92 -2.12
CA ASN A 105 -8.65 16.28 -0.82
C ASN A 105 -9.04 14.80 -0.85
N MET A 106 -8.44 14.04 -1.76
CA MET A 106 -8.70 12.61 -1.90
C MET A 106 -8.31 11.82 -0.65
N GLY A 107 -7.32 12.28 0.11
CA GLY A 107 -6.92 11.67 1.37
C GLY A 107 -8.07 11.58 2.38
N ALA A 108 -8.88 12.61 2.49
CA ALA A 108 -10.07 12.59 3.37
C ALA A 108 -11.12 11.56 2.91
N ALA A 109 -11.37 11.46 1.61
CA ALA A 109 -12.28 10.45 1.06
C ALA A 109 -11.78 9.02 1.31
N MET A 110 -10.49 8.76 1.15
CA MET A 110 -9.87 7.46 1.33
C MET A 110 -9.73 7.07 2.81
N ALA A 111 -9.53 8.03 3.70
CA ALA A 111 -9.29 7.78 5.12
C ALA A 111 -10.41 6.96 5.77
N VAL A 112 -11.67 7.30 5.48
CA VAL A 112 -12.83 6.60 6.07
C VAL A 112 -12.95 5.16 5.55
N ALA A 113 -12.63 4.93 4.28
CA ALA A 113 -12.56 3.57 3.74
C ALA A 113 -11.44 2.75 4.40
N ALA A 114 -10.31 3.38 4.68
CA ALA A 114 -9.21 2.73 5.41
C ALA A 114 -9.61 2.39 6.85
N VAL A 115 -10.31 3.31 7.55
CA VAL A 115 -10.87 3.05 8.90
C VAL A 115 -11.76 1.82 8.89
N ASP A 116 -12.74 1.79 7.97
CA ASP A 116 -13.68 0.66 7.86
C ASP A 116 -12.93 -0.67 7.65
N THR A 117 -11.95 -0.68 6.73
CA THR A 117 -11.17 -1.88 6.43
C THR A 117 -10.30 -2.33 7.60
N ILE A 118 -9.64 -1.41 8.31
CA ILE A 118 -8.82 -1.72 9.49
C ILE A 118 -9.68 -2.30 10.61
N LEU A 119 -10.80 -1.65 10.92
CA LEU A 119 -11.73 -2.13 11.94
C LEU A 119 -12.35 -3.48 11.57
N GLN A 120 -12.67 -3.68 10.29
CA GLN A 120 -13.17 -4.97 9.81
C GLN A 120 -12.11 -6.05 9.95
N ASN A 121 -10.85 -5.76 9.62
CA ASN A 121 -9.74 -6.70 9.81
C ASN A 121 -9.59 -7.11 11.28
N PHE A 122 -9.68 -6.15 12.21
CA PHE A 122 -9.62 -6.46 13.63
C PHE A 122 -10.76 -7.40 14.08
N ARG A 123 -11.98 -7.17 13.59
CA ARG A 123 -13.14 -8.01 13.89
C ARG A 123 -13.01 -9.41 13.29
N ASP A 124 -12.67 -9.51 12.01
CA ASP A 124 -12.62 -10.78 11.28
C ASP A 124 -11.57 -11.73 11.85
N PHE A 125 -10.45 -11.19 12.30
CA PHE A 125 -9.34 -12.01 12.80
C PHE A 125 -9.18 -11.95 14.32
N ASN A 126 -10.13 -11.32 15.05
CA ASN A 126 -10.09 -11.12 16.49
C ASN A 126 -8.76 -10.53 16.97
N ARG A 127 -8.33 -9.45 16.30
CA ARG A 127 -7.06 -8.77 16.54
C ARG A 127 -7.29 -7.35 17.05
N LYS A 128 -6.24 -6.78 17.61
CA LYS A 128 -6.18 -5.40 18.12
C LYS A 128 -4.89 -4.72 17.63
N PRO A 129 -4.75 -3.39 17.75
CA PRO A 129 -3.56 -2.67 17.30
C PRO A 129 -2.23 -3.27 17.75
N SER A 130 -2.14 -3.74 19.01
CA SER A 130 -0.92 -4.34 19.57
C SER A 130 -0.50 -5.67 18.93
N ASP A 131 -1.33 -6.26 18.08
CA ASP A 131 -0.99 -7.49 17.36
C ASP A 131 -0.23 -7.23 16.06
N TYR A 132 0.01 -5.95 15.75
CA TYR A 132 0.72 -5.50 14.55
C TYR A 132 1.93 -4.66 14.92
N ASP A 133 3.05 -4.89 14.24
CA ASP A 133 4.23 -4.01 14.32
C ASP A 133 3.95 -2.69 13.59
N ARG A 134 3.23 -2.76 12.47
CA ARG A 134 2.81 -1.59 11.68
C ARG A 134 1.45 -1.81 11.03
N ILE A 135 0.71 -0.71 10.90
CA ILE A 135 -0.47 -0.57 10.05
C ILE A 135 -0.12 0.49 9.02
N ILE A 136 -0.10 0.11 7.74
CA ILE A 136 0.48 0.95 6.69
C ILE A 136 -0.55 1.23 5.62
N THR A 137 -0.90 2.51 5.44
CA THR A 137 -1.80 2.97 4.36
C THR A 137 -1.04 3.30 3.08
N GLY A 138 -1.76 3.36 1.97
CA GLY A 138 -1.17 3.53 0.66
C GLY A 138 -0.67 4.94 0.38
N ASP A 139 -1.58 5.90 0.35
CA ASP A 139 -1.31 7.27 -0.07
C ASP A 139 -2.35 8.25 0.47
N LEU A 140 -2.71 8.12 1.74
CA LEU A 140 -3.60 9.06 2.42
C LEU A 140 -2.99 10.47 2.51
N GLY A 141 -1.67 10.53 2.64
CA GLY A 141 -0.93 11.75 2.91
C GLY A 141 -1.20 12.31 4.31
N MET A 142 -0.65 13.49 4.58
CA MET A 142 -0.70 14.09 5.93
C MET A 142 -2.14 14.32 6.40
N VAL A 143 -2.97 14.95 5.56
CA VAL A 143 -4.38 15.27 5.92
C VAL A 143 -5.22 13.99 6.11
N GLY A 144 -5.10 13.03 5.20
CA GLY A 144 -5.83 11.78 5.31
C GLY A 144 -5.39 10.95 6.50
N LYS A 145 -4.10 10.96 6.86
CA LYS A 145 -3.57 10.34 8.08
C LYS A 145 -4.19 10.92 9.34
N GLU A 146 -4.27 12.24 9.46
CA GLU A 146 -4.87 12.89 10.64
C GLU A 146 -6.32 12.46 10.80
N ILE A 147 -7.11 12.50 9.72
CA ILE A 147 -8.50 12.06 9.71
C ILE A 147 -8.62 10.58 10.11
N LEU A 148 -7.78 9.71 9.53
CA LEU A 148 -7.74 8.29 9.90
C LEU A 148 -7.52 8.10 11.39
N LEU A 149 -6.52 8.78 11.96
CA LEU A 149 -6.16 8.62 13.38
C LEU A 149 -7.26 9.13 14.31
N ASP A 150 -7.96 10.20 13.93
CA ASP A 150 -9.09 10.72 14.69
C ASP A 150 -10.25 9.71 14.73
N PHE A 151 -10.68 9.22 13.57
CA PHE A 151 -11.75 8.20 13.52
C PHE A 151 -11.37 6.89 14.20
N MET A 152 -10.10 6.47 14.12
CA MET A 152 -9.64 5.28 14.83
C MET A 152 -9.69 5.48 16.36
N ARG A 153 -9.33 6.68 16.85
CA ARG A 153 -9.46 7.01 18.28
C ARG A 153 -10.92 7.07 18.74
N GLU A 154 -11.81 7.65 17.92
CA GLU A 154 -13.25 7.65 18.18
C GLU A 154 -13.83 6.23 18.26
N ALA A 155 -13.29 5.31 17.44
CA ALA A 155 -13.64 3.89 17.48
C ALA A 155 -12.99 3.12 18.66
N GLY A 156 -12.24 3.79 19.54
CA GLY A 156 -11.55 3.18 20.67
C GLY A 156 -10.30 2.36 20.27
N GLN A 157 -9.75 2.59 19.08
CA GLN A 157 -8.60 1.86 18.55
C GLN A 157 -7.48 2.84 18.16
N ASP A 158 -6.66 3.25 19.12
CA ASP A 158 -5.52 4.12 18.82
C ASP A 158 -4.39 3.36 18.12
N ILE A 159 -4.08 3.77 16.88
CA ILE A 159 -3.01 3.21 16.05
C ILE A 159 -1.86 4.21 15.81
N SER A 160 -1.89 5.37 16.46
CA SER A 160 -0.97 6.49 16.16
C SER A 160 0.51 6.12 16.26
N SER A 161 0.87 5.23 17.19
CA SER A 161 2.26 4.80 17.42
C SER A 161 2.78 3.79 16.40
N ILE A 162 1.88 3.11 15.68
CA ILE A 162 2.23 2.05 14.73
C ILE A 162 1.80 2.36 13.30
N HIS A 163 1.07 3.47 13.09
CA HIS A 163 0.62 3.88 11.77
C HIS A 163 1.75 4.51 10.94
N MET A 164 1.79 4.15 9.68
CA MET A 164 2.68 4.68 8.65
C MET A 164 1.86 4.88 7.35
N ASP A 165 2.25 5.85 6.54
CA ASP A 165 1.62 6.07 5.22
C ASP A 165 2.69 6.13 4.14
N CYS A 166 2.54 5.32 3.08
CA CYS A 166 3.53 5.24 2.01
C CYS A 166 3.76 6.58 1.31
N GLY A 167 2.70 7.39 1.15
CA GLY A 167 2.82 8.69 0.53
C GLY A 167 3.65 9.67 1.35
N ILE A 168 3.54 9.60 2.67
CA ILE A 168 4.34 10.43 3.58
C ILE A 168 5.81 9.99 3.57
N GLU A 169 6.06 8.69 3.58
CA GLU A 169 7.42 8.14 3.61
C GLU A 169 8.19 8.34 2.29
N MET A 170 7.49 8.64 1.20
CA MET A 170 8.10 8.76 -0.14
C MET A 170 8.95 10.02 -0.29
N PHE A 171 8.60 11.10 0.40
CA PHE A 171 9.24 12.41 0.25
C PHE A 171 9.65 12.99 1.59
N ASP A 172 10.71 13.81 1.59
CA ASP A 172 11.09 14.61 2.74
C ASP A 172 10.26 15.91 2.79
N PRO A 173 9.33 16.04 3.74
CA PRO A 173 8.47 17.23 3.82
C PRO A 173 9.21 18.52 4.18
N LYS A 174 10.47 18.42 4.64
CA LYS A 174 11.27 19.60 5.01
C LYS A 174 11.98 20.22 3.82
N THR A 175 12.35 19.41 2.84
CA THR A 175 13.18 19.84 1.70
C THR A 175 12.42 19.79 0.37
N GLN A 176 11.28 19.10 0.33
CA GLN A 176 10.48 18.89 -0.87
C GLN A 176 9.07 19.42 -0.66
N ASP A 177 8.64 20.35 -1.51
CA ASP A 177 7.29 20.94 -1.46
C ASP A 177 6.25 20.00 -2.06
N THR A 178 5.94 18.92 -1.34
CA THR A 178 4.96 17.91 -1.74
C THR A 178 3.62 18.02 -1.04
N HIS A 179 3.46 19.06 -0.20
CA HIS A 179 2.28 19.29 0.64
C HIS A 179 1.90 18.05 1.46
N SER A 180 0.86 17.30 1.06
CA SER A 180 0.39 16.15 1.81
C SER A 180 1.19 14.87 1.58
N GLY A 181 2.16 14.87 0.67
CA GLY A 181 3.04 13.73 0.37
C GLY A 181 2.87 13.16 -1.03
N GLY A 182 3.28 11.91 -1.24
CA GLY A 182 3.16 11.18 -2.49
C GLY A 182 1.81 10.50 -2.67
N SER A 183 1.47 10.16 -3.91
CA SER A 183 0.25 9.42 -4.26
C SER A 183 0.46 8.50 -5.46
N GLY A 184 -0.54 7.65 -5.68
CA GLY A 184 -0.61 6.73 -6.80
C GLY A 184 -0.21 5.28 -6.46
N CYS A 185 -0.69 4.35 -7.25
CA CYS A 185 -0.44 2.92 -7.02
C CYS A 185 1.06 2.56 -7.09
N GLY A 186 1.85 3.29 -7.88
CA GLY A 186 3.29 3.13 -7.90
C GLY A 186 3.98 3.59 -6.62
N CYS A 187 3.41 4.56 -5.89
CA CYS A 187 3.91 4.99 -4.57
C CYS A 187 3.83 3.82 -3.58
N SER A 188 2.64 3.27 -3.36
CA SER A 188 2.43 2.14 -2.46
C SER A 188 3.26 0.93 -2.85
N ALA A 189 3.35 0.63 -4.16
CA ALA A 189 4.12 -0.51 -4.66
C ALA A 189 5.63 -0.35 -4.44
N ALA A 190 6.17 0.85 -4.67
CA ALA A 190 7.58 1.15 -4.44
C ALA A 190 7.96 1.02 -2.96
N VAL A 191 7.12 1.56 -2.06
CA VAL A 191 7.35 1.43 -0.60
C VAL A 191 7.18 -0.01 -0.14
N LEU A 192 6.19 -0.74 -0.67
CA LEU A 192 6.03 -2.16 -0.36
C LEU A 192 7.29 -2.95 -0.71
N CYS A 193 7.77 -2.81 -1.97
CA CYS A 193 8.90 -3.60 -2.47
C CYS A 193 10.24 -3.13 -1.89
N GLY A 194 10.44 -1.82 -1.77
CA GLY A 194 11.72 -1.24 -1.38
C GLY A 194 11.93 -1.07 0.13
N TYR A 195 10.87 -1.09 0.92
CA TYR A 195 10.96 -0.83 2.35
C TYR A 195 10.23 -1.85 3.22
N ILE A 196 8.94 -2.11 2.98
CA ILE A 196 8.13 -2.97 3.85
C ILE A 196 8.60 -4.42 3.79
N LEU A 197 8.70 -5.00 2.60
CA LEU A 197 9.13 -6.38 2.44
C LEU A 197 10.55 -6.61 2.95
N PRO A 198 11.56 -5.76 2.69
CA PRO A 198 12.88 -5.86 3.30
C PRO A 198 12.87 -5.84 4.83
N LYS A 199 12.03 -5.01 5.48
CA LYS A 199 11.89 -4.99 6.95
C LYS A 199 11.36 -6.32 7.50
N ILE A 200 10.38 -6.91 6.81
CA ILE A 200 9.86 -8.24 7.16
C ILE A 200 10.94 -9.31 6.94
N GLN A 201 11.64 -9.27 5.82
CA GLN A 201 12.73 -10.22 5.50
C GLN A 201 13.86 -10.18 6.50
N ALA A 202 14.19 -9.01 7.03
CA ALA A 202 15.18 -8.83 8.08
C ALA A 202 14.69 -9.29 9.47
N GLY A 203 13.37 -9.51 9.63
CA GLY A 203 12.75 -9.87 10.92
C GLY A 203 12.56 -8.68 11.85
N GLU A 204 12.72 -7.45 11.34
CA GLU A 204 12.43 -6.24 12.12
C GLU A 204 10.91 -6.08 12.35
N TRP A 205 10.10 -6.48 11.38
CA TRP A 205 8.64 -6.54 11.49
C TRP A 205 8.17 -7.98 11.28
N LYS A 206 7.34 -8.45 12.19
CA LYS A 206 6.75 -9.79 12.17
C LYS A 206 5.38 -9.82 11.52
N ARG A 207 4.57 -8.79 11.79
CA ARG A 207 3.21 -8.67 11.26
C ARG A 207 2.89 -7.23 10.88
N VAL A 208 2.52 -7.04 9.65
CA VAL A 208 2.13 -5.75 9.08
C VAL A 208 0.74 -5.85 8.46
N LEU A 209 -0.14 -4.93 8.79
CA LEU A 209 -1.39 -4.74 8.04
C LEU A 209 -1.15 -3.67 6.97
N PHE A 210 -1.09 -4.09 5.72
CA PHE A 210 -0.92 -3.21 4.57
C PHE A 210 -2.29 -2.89 3.97
N VAL A 211 -2.63 -1.60 3.89
CA VAL A 211 -3.96 -1.09 3.52
C VAL A 211 -3.84 -0.08 2.37
N PRO A 212 -3.61 -0.53 1.13
CA PRO A 212 -3.66 0.34 -0.03
C PRO A 212 -5.02 1.02 -0.15
N THR A 213 -5.00 2.30 -0.50
CA THR A 213 -6.17 3.16 -0.57
C THR A 213 -6.41 3.66 -1.98
N GLY A 214 -7.65 4.00 -2.31
CA GLY A 214 -8.03 4.54 -3.60
C GLY A 214 -9.22 5.48 -3.50
N ALA A 215 -9.18 6.58 -4.24
CA ALA A 215 -10.32 7.47 -4.45
C ALA A 215 -10.96 7.17 -5.80
N LEU A 216 -12.27 7.00 -5.82
CA LEU A 216 -13.03 6.69 -7.03
C LEU A 216 -13.42 8.00 -7.73
N LEU A 217 -12.51 8.51 -8.54
CA LEU A 217 -12.67 9.75 -9.28
C LEU A 217 -12.40 9.51 -10.76
N SER A 218 -13.29 9.99 -11.62
CA SER A 218 -13.12 10.04 -13.08
C SER A 218 -13.34 11.45 -13.60
N GLN A 219 -12.87 11.74 -14.81
CA GLN A 219 -13.13 13.03 -15.46
C GLN A 219 -14.64 13.29 -15.60
N ILE A 220 -15.42 12.26 -15.86
CA ILE A 220 -16.87 12.36 -16.00
C ILE A 220 -17.50 12.70 -14.65
N SER A 221 -17.23 11.94 -13.60
CA SER A 221 -17.78 12.19 -12.27
C SER A 221 -17.35 13.55 -11.70
N PHE A 222 -16.13 13.98 -11.98
CA PHE A 222 -15.66 15.31 -11.63
C PHE A 222 -16.45 16.41 -12.33
N ASN A 223 -16.62 16.32 -13.65
CA ASN A 223 -17.36 17.31 -14.43
C ASN A 223 -18.84 17.38 -14.06
N GLU A 224 -19.42 16.28 -13.62
CA GLU A 224 -20.81 16.19 -13.15
C GLU A 224 -20.99 16.61 -11.68
N GLY A 225 -19.90 16.97 -10.99
CA GLY A 225 -19.94 17.37 -9.57
C GLY A 225 -20.36 16.23 -8.63
N GLN A 226 -20.09 14.99 -9.03
CA GLN A 226 -20.39 13.81 -8.20
C GLN A 226 -19.44 13.72 -7.00
N ASN A 227 -19.83 12.92 -6.01
CA ASN A 227 -19.00 12.64 -4.86
C ASN A 227 -17.74 11.85 -5.24
N VAL A 228 -16.75 11.88 -4.35
CA VAL A 228 -15.50 11.10 -4.44
C VAL A 228 -15.53 9.99 -3.38
N PRO A 229 -16.08 8.82 -3.66
CA PRO A 229 -16.03 7.70 -2.72
C PRO A 229 -14.60 7.17 -2.55
N GLY A 230 -14.32 6.63 -1.36
CA GLY A 230 -13.07 5.94 -1.06
C GLY A 230 -13.23 4.42 -1.07
N ILE A 231 -12.12 3.73 -1.30
CA ILE A 231 -12.00 2.27 -1.13
C ILE A 231 -10.64 1.95 -0.54
N ALA A 232 -10.57 0.89 0.27
CA ALA A 232 -9.33 0.34 0.78
C ALA A 232 -9.45 -1.17 0.94
N HIS A 233 -8.36 -1.90 0.70
CA HIS A 233 -8.29 -3.34 0.94
C HIS A 233 -7.17 -3.61 1.93
N GLY A 234 -7.38 -4.55 2.87
CA GLY A 234 -6.39 -4.94 3.85
C GLY A 234 -5.70 -6.25 3.50
N VAL A 235 -4.37 -6.29 3.57
CA VAL A 235 -3.57 -7.50 3.43
C VAL A 235 -2.64 -7.62 4.64
N VAL A 236 -2.69 -8.74 5.34
CA VAL A 236 -1.76 -9.01 6.44
C VAL A 236 -0.54 -9.74 5.91
N LEU A 237 0.61 -9.11 6.08
CA LEU A 237 1.92 -9.64 5.73
C LEU A 237 2.63 -10.12 6.99
N GLU A 238 3.11 -11.35 6.98
CA GLU A 238 3.86 -11.94 8.09
C GLU A 238 5.18 -12.53 7.61
N GLY A 239 6.23 -12.38 8.44
CA GLY A 239 7.49 -13.05 8.22
C GLY A 239 7.43 -14.48 8.76
N LYS A 240 7.58 -15.48 7.89
CA LYS A 240 7.80 -16.87 8.30
C LYS A 240 9.27 -17.20 8.23
N GLU A 241 9.79 -17.92 9.22
CA GLU A 241 11.18 -18.38 9.18
C GLU A 241 11.44 -19.16 7.88
N SER A 242 12.47 -18.76 7.17
CA SER A 242 12.95 -19.52 6.04
C SER A 242 13.64 -20.74 6.59
N PHE A 243 13.01 -21.92 6.49
CA PHE A 243 13.71 -23.17 6.77
C PHE A 243 14.81 -23.30 5.72
N GLY A 244 16.06 -23.08 6.15
CA GLY A 244 17.21 -23.38 5.32
C GLY A 244 17.21 -24.88 5.02
N GLU A 245 17.22 -25.23 3.73
CA GLU A 245 17.60 -26.56 3.29
C GLU A 245 19.12 -26.71 3.39
#